data_43ee51b3b1cb4600db39e218f3eda351
#
_entry.id   43ee51b3b1cb4600db39e218f3eda351
#
_cell.length_a   1.000
_cell.length_b   1.000
_cell.length_c   1.000
_cell.angle_alpha   90.00
_cell.angle_beta   90.00
_cell.angle_gamma   90.00
#
_symmetry.space_group_name_H-M   'P 1'
#
loop_
_entity.id
_entity.type
_entity.pdbx_description
1 polymer ?
#
loop_
_entity_poly.entity_id
_entity_poly.type
_entity_poly.pdbx_seq_one_letter_code
_entity_poly.pdbx_strand_id
1 'polypeptide(L)'
;QYRDMENFDINYTIRSAPVLGIGFGQKFYRPIPLPDISFFEFYEYIPHNSILWVWIKTGFGGFLSMLMMLGLAVRVGARNLVNARDDTDAAFALVGVAFVFMFAVFAYVDIAWNSQNMVLLAVALALCSSKVARTAPRAASASVERPLTKAR
;
A
#
# COMPACT_ATOMS: atom_id res chain seq x y z
N GLN A 1 14.67 15.67 17.35
CA GLN A 1 16.11 15.36 17.58
C GLN A 1 16.46 13.89 17.32
N TYR A 2 15.73 12.88 17.90
CA TYR A 2 15.99 11.46 17.61
C TYR A 2 15.81 11.15 16.11
N ARG A 3 14.67 11.54 15.54
CA ARG A 3 14.33 11.33 14.13
C ARG A 3 15.30 11.99 13.17
N ASP A 4 15.87 13.13 13.54
CA ASP A 4 16.84 13.84 12.70
C ASP A 4 18.16 13.05 12.61
N MET A 5 18.62 12.51 13.76
CA MET A 5 19.79 11.64 13.81
C MET A 5 19.58 10.35 13.05
N GLU A 6 18.44 9.69 13.24
CA GLU A 6 18.09 8.47 12.51
C GLU A 6 18.00 8.71 11.01
N ASN A 7 17.34 9.80 10.57
CA ASN A 7 17.27 10.18 9.17
C ASN A 7 18.65 10.49 8.56
N PHE A 8 19.57 11.06 9.34
CA PHE A 8 20.94 11.24 8.90
C PHE A 8 21.63 9.90 8.64
N ASP A 9 21.51 8.95 9.56
CA ASP A 9 22.10 7.61 9.46
C ASP A 9 21.50 6.83 8.29
N ILE A 10 20.18 6.94 8.06
CA ILE A 10 19.48 6.41 6.90
C ILE A 10 20.08 6.96 5.60
N ASN A 11 20.19 8.29 5.50
CA ASN A 11 20.74 8.93 4.30
C ASN A 11 22.21 8.56 4.06
N TYR A 12 22.99 8.44 5.12
CA TYR A 12 24.39 7.98 5.02
C TYR A 12 24.44 6.55 4.45
N THR A 13 23.57 5.66 4.95
CA THR A 13 23.48 4.28 4.46
C THR A 13 23.05 4.22 3.00
N ILE A 14 22.05 5.02 2.58
CA ILE A 14 21.61 5.11 1.17
C ILE A 14 22.77 5.55 0.29
N ARG A 15 23.54 6.56 0.69
CA ARG A 15 24.68 7.07 -0.09
C ARG A 15 25.79 6.03 -0.25
N SER A 16 25.96 5.12 0.70
CA SER A 16 26.98 4.06 0.61
C SER A 16 26.63 2.96 -0.40
N ALA A 17 25.33 2.70 -0.63
CA ALA A 17 24.86 1.67 -1.57
C ALA A 17 23.55 2.11 -2.27
N PRO A 18 23.55 3.18 -3.07
CA PRO A 18 22.31 3.80 -3.55
C PRO A 18 21.54 2.96 -4.57
N VAL A 19 22.22 2.15 -5.36
CA VAL A 19 21.64 1.42 -6.49
C VAL A 19 21.10 0.06 -6.06
N LEU A 20 21.91 -0.72 -5.35
CA LEU A 20 21.56 -2.11 -4.96
C LEU A 20 21.06 -2.23 -3.53
N GLY A 21 21.26 -1.19 -2.71
CA GLY A 21 21.01 -1.26 -1.27
C GLY A 21 22.01 -2.15 -0.54
N ILE A 22 21.87 -2.27 0.79
CA ILE A 22 22.74 -3.11 1.60
C ILE A 22 22.22 -4.55 1.75
N GLY A 23 21.01 -4.82 1.27
CA GLY A 23 20.37 -6.15 1.36
C GLY A 23 19.59 -6.37 2.68
N PHE A 24 18.71 -7.37 2.66
CA PHE A 24 18.00 -7.82 3.86
C PHE A 24 18.95 -8.52 4.83
N GLY A 25 18.68 -8.40 6.13
CA GLY A 25 19.53 -8.98 7.17
C GLY A 25 20.78 -8.18 7.53
N GLN A 26 21.11 -7.13 6.78
CA GLN A 26 22.22 -6.23 7.14
C GLN A 26 21.73 -5.10 8.04
N LYS A 27 22.53 -4.71 9.03
CA LYS A 27 22.27 -3.52 9.85
C LYS A 27 22.53 -2.27 9.02
N PHE A 28 21.72 -1.24 9.21
CA PHE A 28 22.02 0.06 8.58
C PHE A 28 23.17 0.77 9.32
N TYR A 29 23.95 1.56 8.61
CA TYR A 29 25.07 2.29 9.18
C TYR A 29 24.60 3.39 10.10
N ARG A 30 25.23 3.50 11.29
CA ARG A 30 24.90 4.49 12.31
C ARG A 30 26.16 5.29 12.69
N PRO A 31 26.60 6.22 11.85
CA PRO A 31 27.71 7.09 12.19
C PRO A 31 27.40 7.99 13.37
N ILE A 32 26.12 8.33 13.62
CA ILE A 32 25.70 9.03 14.82
C ILE A 32 25.10 8.01 15.80
N PRO A 33 25.64 7.89 17.02
CA PRO A 33 25.06 7.01 18.03
C PRO A 33 23.62 7.43 18.36
N LEU A 34 22.67 6.55 18.13
CA LEU A 34 21.29 6.76 18.54
C LEU A 34 21.11 6.42 20.03
N PRO A 35 20.17 7.05 20.73
CA PRO A 35 19.76 6.64 22.06
C PRO A 35 19.41 5.15 22.11
N ASP A 36 19.63 4.53 23.27
CA ASP A 36 19.35 3.10 23.45
C ASP A 36 17.85 2.84 23.38
N ILE A 37 17.46 2.07 22.35
CA ILE A 37 16.11 1.56 22.13
C ILE A 37 16.13 0.04 21.97
N SER A 38 17.06 -0.64 22.68
CA SER A 38 17.27 -2.08 22.61
C SER A 38 16.07 -2.91 23.08
N PHE A 39 15.05 -2.28 23.70
CA PHE A 39 13.75 -2.92 23.95
C PHE A 39 13.05 -3.34 22.66
N PHE A 40 13.38 -2.76 21.51
CA PHE A 40 12.91 -3.18 20.20
C PHE A 40 13.96 -4.04 19.51
N GLU A 41 13.70 -5.35 19.37
CA GLU A 41 14.67 -6.35 18.90
C GLU A 41 15.29 -6.02 17.53
N PHE A 42 14.52 -5.38 16.64
CA PHE A 42 14.96 -5.08 15.26
C PHE A 42 15.46 -3.65 15.05
N TYR A 43 15.73 -2.91 16.12
CA TYR A 43 16.08 -1.49 16.05
C TYR A 43 17.35 -1.16 15.23
N GLU A 44 18.23 -2.14 15.05
CA GLU A 44 19.43 -2.00 14.21
C GLU A 44 19.17 -2.29 12.73
N TYR A 45 18.05 -2.95 12.42
CA TYR A 45 17.70 -3.42 11.08
C TYR A 45 16.59 -2.63 10.43
N ILE A 46 15.68 -2.09 11.24
CA ILE A 46 14.46 -1.43 10.78
C ILE A 46 14.36 -0.05 11.42
N PRO A 47 14.69 1.02 10.69
CA PRO A 47 14.46 2.39 11.16
C PRO A 47 12.97 2.74 11.10
N HIS A 48 12.57 3.81 11.78
CA HIS A 48 11.18 4.25 11.80
C HIS A 48 10.67 4.77 10.46
N ASN A 49 11.55 5.20 9.55
CA ASN A 49 11.14 5.58 8.20
C ASN A 49 11.11 4.35 7.28
N SER A 50 9.96 3.71 7.22
CA SER A 50 9.74 2.48 6.45
C SER A 50 9.87 2.66 4.94
N ILE A 51 9.61 3.85 4.41
CA ILE A 51 9.77 4.15 2.98
C ILE A 51 11.26 4.16 2.62
N LEU A 52 12.08 4.86 3.38
CA LEU A 52 13.52 4.90 3.15
C LEU A 52 14.20 3.57 3.50
N TRP A 53 13.62 2.79 4.42
CA TRP A 53 14.09 1.45 4.72
C TRP A 53 14.06 0.54 3.47
N VAL A 54 13.02 0.63 2.64
CA VAL A 54 13.00 -0.12 1.37
C VAL A 54 14.18 0.29 0.50
N TRP A 55 14.49 1.58 0.41
CA TRP A 55 15.68 2.03 -0.35
C TRP A 55 16.97 1.46 0.23
N ILE A 56 17.16 1.53 1.54
CA ILE A 56 18.33 0.92 2.20
C ILE A 56 18.49 -0.54 1.82
N LYS A 57 17.40 -1.32 1.83
CA LYS A 57 17.44 -2.77 1.66
C LYS A 57 17.51 -3.20 0.20
N THR A 58 16.80 -2.55 -0.68
CA THR A 58 16.61 -2.99 -2.08
C THR A 58 17.20 -2.03 -3.12
N GLY A 59 17.78 -0.93 -2.65
CA GLY A 59 18.32 0.12 -3.52
C GLY A 59 17.24 0.90 -4.27
N PHE A 60 17.68 1.72 -5.19
CA PHE A 60 16.82 2.62 -5.95
C PHE A 60 15.74 1.86 -6.75
N GLY A 61 16.06 0.71 -7.31
CA GLY A 61 15.12 -0.08 -8.12
C GLY A 61 13.92 -0.58 -7.29
N GLY A 62 14.16 -1.16 -6.12
CA GLY A 62 13.08 -1.61 -5.24
C GLY A 62 12.27 -0.47 -4.66
N PHE A 63 12.93 0.62 -4.26
CA PHE A 63 12.28 1.84 -3.81
C PHE A 63 11.33 2.41 -4.87
N LEU A 64 11.80 2.56 -6.11
CA LEU A 64 10.98 3.06 -7.21
C LEU A 64 9.81 2.11 -7.51
N SER A 65 10.04 0.80 -7.50
CA SER A 65 8.99 -0.21 -7.71
C SER A 65 7.89 -0.10 -6.66
N MET A 66 8.25 0.10 -5.40
CA MET A 66 7.27 0.32 -4.32
C MET A 66 6.46 1.59 -4.56
N LEU A 67 7.11 2.71 -4.87
CA LEU A 67 6.39 3.97 -5.16
C LEU A 67 5.46 3.83 -6.37
N MET A 68 5.91 3.14 -7.42
CA MET A 68 5.08 2.85 -8.59
C MET A 68 3.88 1.97 -8.24
N MET A 69 4.06 0.94 -7.42
CA MET A 69 2.98 0.09 -6.96
C MET A 69 1.91 0.90 -6.21
N LEU A 70 2.31 1.72 -5.23
CA LEU A 70 1.39 2.56 -4.47
C LEU A 70 0.70 3.60 -5.39
N GLY A 71 1.44 4.25 -6.26
CA GLY A 71 0.91 5.24 -7.21
C GLY A 71 -0.06 4.63 -8.22
N LEU A 72 0.24 3.43 -8.73
CA LEU A 72 -0.67 2.71 -9.62
C LEU A 72 -1.95 2.27 -8.89
N ALA A 73 -1.84 1.81 -7.66
CA ALA A 73 -3.01 1.46 -6.85
C ALA A 73 -3.94 2.66 -6.66
N VAL A 74 -3.40 3.81 -6.27
CA VAL A 74 -4.18 5.06 -6.16
C VAL A 74 -4.80 5.45 -7.50
N ARG A 75 -4.05 5.38 -8.59
CA ARG A 75 -4.55 5.71 -9.93
C ARG A 75 -5.70 4.79 -10.36
N VAL A 76 -5.53 3.48 -10.16
CA VAL A 76 -6.57 2.50 -10.53
C VAL A 76 -7.79 2.66 -9.64
N GLY A 77 -7.61 2.79 -8.32
CA GLY A 77 -8.69 3.02 -7.37
C GLY A 77 -9.46 4.32 -7.66
N ALA A 78 -8.77 5.42 -7.96
CA ALA A 78 -9.40 6.67 -8.33
C ALA A 78 -10.22 6.56 -9.63
N ARG A 79 -9.72 5.81 -10.63
CA ARG A 79 -10.49 5.52 -11.85
C ARG A 79 -11.73 4.67 -11.56
N ASN A 80 -11.60 3.67 -10.67
CA ASN A 80 -12.74 2.84 -10.27
C ASN A 80 -13.77 3.66 -9.51
N LEU A 81 -13.35 4.61 -8.66
CA LEU A 81 -14.24 5.53 -7.97
C LEU A 81 -15.03 6.42 -8.93
N VAL A 82 -14.36 7.03 -9.91
CA VAL A 82 -15.01 7.88 -10.92
C VAL A 82 -15.98 7.09 -11.81
N ASN A 83 -15.69 5.82 -12.06
CA ASN A 83 -16.50 4.96 -12.90
C ASN A 83 -17.39 3.98 -12.10
N ALA A 84 -17.59 4.24 -10.81
CA ALA A 84 -18.44 3.44 -9.95
C ALA A 84 -19.89 3.48 -10.45
N ARG A 85 -20.58 2.34 -10.37
CA ARG A 85 -21.95 2.19 -10.86
C ARG A 85 -22.99 2.37 -9.76
N ASP A 86 -22.57 2.10 -8.56
CA ASP A 86 -23.38 2.21 -7.35
C ASP A 86 -22.53 2.69 -6.17
N ASP A 87 -23.21 3.02 -5.08
CA ASP A 87 -22.55 3.52 -3.86
C ASP A 87 -21.61 2.50 -3.21
N THR A 88 -21.87 1.23 -3.39
CA THR A 88 -21.03 0.15 -2.84
C THR A 88 -19.68 0.08 -3.58
N ASP A 89 -19.69 0.12 -4.90
CA ASP A 89 -18.48 0.17 -5.73
C ASP A 89 -17.66 1.41 -5.41
N ALA A 90 -18.33 2.56 -5.25
CA ALA A 90 -17.69 3.82 -4.88
C ALA A 90 -17.05 3.74 -3.50
N ALA A 91 -17.76 3.16 -2.51
CA ALA A 91 -17.26 3.01 -1.16
C ALA A 91 -16.01 2.12 -1.10
N PHE A 92 -16.01 0.96 -1.77
CA PHE A 92 -14.84 0.08 -1.81
C PHE A 92 -13.62 0.74 -2.47
N ALA A 93 -13.81 1.42 -3.59
CA ALA A 93 -12.74 2.13 -4.26
C ALA A 93 -12.17 3.26 -3.38
N LEU A 94 -13.05 4.04 -2.73
CA LEU A 94 -12.66 5.12 -1.82
C LEU A 94 -11.88 4.61 -0.62
N VAL A 95 -12.37 3.55 0.04
CA VAL A 95 -11.69 2.92 1.19
C VAL A 95 -10.30 2.42 0.78
N GLY A 96 -10.19 1.75 -0.37
CA GLY A 96 -8.90 1.28 -0.88
C GLY A 96 -7.91 2.42 -1.10
N VAL A 97 -8.31 3.48 -1.80
CA VAL A 97 -7.47 4.66 -2.07
C VAL A 97 -7.07 5.36 -0.77
N ALA A 98 -8.04 5.62 0.12
CA ALA A 98 -7.77 6.28 1.39
C ALA A 98 -6.78 5.49 2.24
N PHE A 99 -6.91 4.15 2.28
CA PHE A 99 -6.01 3.32 3.05
C PHE A 99 -4.59 3.29 2.46
N VAL A 100 -4.44 3.20 1.13
CA VAL A 100 -3.11 3.26 0.49
C VAL A 100 -2.43 4.60 0.79
N PHE A 101 -3.19 5.70 0.76
CA PHE A 101 -2.65 7.01 1.11
C PHE A 101 -2.24 7.10 2.59
N MET A 102 -3.11 6.65 3.51
CA MET A 102 -2.80 6.58 4.94
C MET A 102 -1.57 5.72 5.22
N PHE A 103 -1.46 4.56 4.55
CA PHE A 103 -0.30 3.69 4.67
C PHE A 103 0.99 4.40 4.24
N ALA A 104 0.98 5.13 3.13
CA ALA A 104 2.15 5.86 2.66
C ALA A 104 2.59 6.94 3.65
N VAL A 105 1.64 7.68 4.23
CA VAL A 105 1.92 8.69 5.27
C VAL A 105 2.47 8.01 6.53
N PHE A 106 1.84 6.95 7.01
CA PHE A 106 2.29 6.21 8.18
C PHE A 106 3.68 5.61 7.98
N ALA A 107 3.93 4.98 6.82
CA ALA A 107 5.21 4.37 6.50
C ALA A 107 6.37 5.39 6.40
N TYR A 108 6.07 6.66 6.14
CA TYR A 108 7.06 7.73 6.17
C TYR A 108 7.45 8.12 7.61
N VAL A 109 6.53 8.01 8.56
CA VAL A 109 6.75 8.46 9.94
C VAL A 109 7.04 7.33 10.92
N ASP A 110 6.77 6.07 10.58
CA ASP A 110 6.89 4.96 11.52
C ASP A 110 7.18 3.61 10.85
N ILE A 111 7.33 2.56 11.68
CA ILE A 111 7.57 1.20 11.24
C ILE A 111 6.26 0.60 10.70
N ALA A 112 6.15 0.57 9.37
CA ALA A 112 4.97 0.04 8.68
C ALA A 112 5.10 -1.46 8.32
N TRP A 113 6.28 -2.03 8.33
CA TRP A 113 6.56 -3.39 7.88
C TRP A 113 6.28 -4.45 8.97
N ASN A 114 5.06 -4.48 9.46
CA ASN A 114 4.56 -5.55 10.32
C ASN A 114 3.45 -6.36 9.62
N SER A 115 3.20 -7.56 10.09
CA SER A 115 2.26 -8.49 9.45
C SER A 115 0.85 -7.89 9.29
N GLN A 116 0.37 -7.15 10.28
CA GLN A 116 -0.97 -6.56 10.25
C GLN A 116 -1.08 -5.49 9.16
N ASN A 117 -0.12 -4.57 9.12
CA ASN A 117 -0.11 -3.51 8.12
C ASN A 117 0.05 -4.07 6.70
N MET A 118 0.82 -5.15 6.53
CA MET A 118 0.98 -5.80 5.22
C MET A 118 -0.30 -6.46 4.74
N VAL A 119 -1.05 -7.13 5.62
CA VAL A 119 -2.37 -7.69 5.28
C VAL A 119 -3.35 -6.58 4.90
N LEU A 120 -3.41 -5.51 5.70
CA LEU A 120 -4.28 -4.37 5.41
C LEU A 120 -3.91 -3.67 4.09
N LEU A 121 -2.61 -3.50 3.82
CA LEU A 121 -2.14 -2.96 2.54
C LEU A 121 -2.55 -3.88 1.38
N ALA A 122 -2.38 -5.20 1.51
CA ALA A 122 -2.78 -6.14 0.48
C ALA A 122 -4.28 -6.08 0.19
N VAL A 123 -5.12 -5.97 1.23
CA VAL A 123 -6.58 -5.76 1.08
C VAL A 123 -6.86 -4.44 0.37
N ALA A 124 -6.19 -3.35 0.75
CA ALA A 124 -6.38 -2.05 0.11
C ALA A 124 -5.99 -2.07 -1.38
N LEU A 125 -4.87 -2.72 -1.72
CA LEU A 125 -4.44 -2.91 -3.12
C LEU A 125 -5.45 -3.75 -3.90
N ALA A 126 -6.01 -4.80 -3.29
CA ALA A 126 -7.07 -5.61 -3.88
C ALA A 126 -8.34 -4.78 -4.12
N LEU A 127 -8.77 -3.96 -3.16
CA LEU A 127 -9.92 -3.06 -3.31
C LEU A 127 -9.70 -2.05 -4.43
N CYS A 128 -8.51 -1.43 -4.52
CA CYS A 128 -8.18 -0.54 -5.61
C CYS A 128 -8.22 -1.23 -6.98
N SER A 129 -7.85 -2.51 -7.03
CA SER A 129 -7.72 -3.28 -8.28
C SER A 129 -8.99 -4.05 -8.63
N SER A 130 -9.91 -4.23 -7.68
CA SER A 130 -11.13 -4.99 -7.90
C SER A 130 -11.98 -4.24 -8.94
N LYS A 131 -12.08 -4.82 -10.13
CA LYS A 131 -13.28 -4.63 -10.92
C LYS A 131 -14.32 -5.46 -10.19
N VAL A 132 -15.15 -4.84 -9.36
CA VAL A 132 -16.30 -5.54 -8.76
C VAL A 132 -16.94 -6.36 -9.86
N ALA A 133 -17.00 -7.68 -9.66
CA ALA A 133 -17.40 -8.64 -10.67
C ALA A 133 -18.71 -8.12 -11.26
N ARG A 134 -18.70 -7.78 -12.54
CA ARG A 134 -19.91 -7.34 -13.24
C ARG A 134 -20.88 -8.49 -13.13
N THR A 135 -21.75 -8.45 -12.12
CA THR A 135 -22.94 -9.30 -12.12
C THR A 135 -23.61 -9.04 -13.45
N ALA A 136 -23.65 -10.08 -14.28
CA ALA A 136 -24.30 -10.05 -15.57
C ALA A 136 -25.67 -9.37 -15.39
N PRO A 137 -26.10 -8.51 -16.30
CA PRO A 137 -27.40 -7.90 -16.19
C PRO A 137 -28.42 -9.01 -15.98
N ARG A 138 -29.23 -8.85 -14.97
CA ARG A 138 -30.32 -9.74 -14.59
C ARG A 138 -31.33 -9.83 -15.74
N ALA A 139 -31.00 -10.62 -16.75
CA ALA A 139 -31.86 -10.98 -17.86
C ALA A 139 -32.84 -12.09 -17.44
N ALA A 140 -33.57 -11.90 -16.36
CA ALA A 140 -34.46 -12.93 -15.84
C ALA A 140 -35.76 -12.40 -15.24
N SER A 141 -36.24 -11.25 -15.69
CA SER A 141 -37.61 -10.86 -15.32
C SER A 141 -38.54 -10.49 -16.48
N ALA A 142 -38.14 -10.78 -17.69
CA ALA A 142 -38.94 -10.44 -18.86
C ALA A 142 -39.75 -11.66 -19.47
N SER A 143 -39.93 -12.74 -18.75
CA SER A 143 -40.60 -13.95 -19.30
C SER A 143 -41.81 -14.42 -18.52
N VAL A 144 -42.46 -13.60 -17.71
CA VAL A 144 -43.70 -14.02 -17.00
C VAL A 144 -44.86 -13.02 -17.20
N GLU A 145 -45.00 -12.45 -18.38
CA GLU A 145 -46.29 -11.90 -18.81
C GLU A 145 -46.70 -12.51 -20.15
N ARG A 146 -47.15 -13.80 -20.12
CA ARG A 146 -48.04 -14.27 -21.17
C ARG A 146 -49.47 -13.86 -20.82
N PRO A 147 -50.09 -12.99 -21.58
CA PRO A 147 -51.50 -12.75 -21.41
C PRO A 147 -52.25 -14.05 -21.79
N LEU A 148 -53.07 -14.54 -20.86
CA LEU A 148 -54.06 -15.57 -21.12
C LEU A 148 -55.04 -15.03 -22.14
N THR A 149 -54.85 -15.34 -23.41
CA THR A 149 -55.84 -15.13 -24.44
C THR A 149 -57.08 -15.99 -24.15
N LYS A 150 -58.17 -15.31 -23.93
CA LYS A 150 -59.53 -15.90 -23.84
C LYS A 150 -59.83 -16.75 -25.07
N ALA A 151 -60.03 -18.05 -24.86
CA ALA A 151 -60.75 -18.88 -25.83
C ALA A 151 -62.26 -18.73 -25.58
N ARG A 152 -62.98 -18.41 -26.59
CA ARG A 152 -64.42 -18.61 -26.73
C ARG A 152 -64.64 -19.96 -27.32
#